data_21e6346ea675f810a9a49cfb98cd70d0
#
_entry.id   21e6346ea675f810a9a49cfb98cd70d0
#
_cell.length_a   1.000
_cell.length_b   1.000
_cell.length_c   1.000
_cell.angle_alpha   90.00
_cell.angle_beta   90.00
_cell.angle_gamma   90.00
#
_symmetry.space_group_name_H-M   'P 1'
#
loop_
_entity.id
_entity.type
_entity.pdbx_description
1 polymer ?
#
loop_
_entity_poly.entity_id
_entity_poly.type
_entity_poly.pdbx_seq_one_letter_code
_entity_poly.pdbx_strand_id
1 'polypeptide(L)'
;GFGIGIVSYLNFSYDRGFDYTSRDTYFKDHFKVRSEISWNKTKLEHFGRWVDPSKTTENSKRLRGQKGVAKNVDLGLQLEFYPFSIKDFEYFVPRLSPFVSLGLHYTFFSSEVSTTYANPDPSAIGDVLDASNFYSLWDPGSVDARSGNTLSLVSSVGVRYKLNKMNDLMLDLRGQYYFSDWVDGLNHQLPFNKNNDWLLWLNVGYIFYFN
;
A
#
# COMPACT_ATOMS: atom_id res chain seq x y z
N GLY A 1 0.56 -2.66 10.35
CA GLY A 1 1.62 -2.95 9.39
C GLY A 1 2.69 -1.87 9.39
N PHE A 2 3.78 -2.14 8.76
CA PHE A 2 4.83 -1.14 8.48
C PHE A 2 5.53 -1.48 7.16
N GLY A 3 6.19 -0.51 6.56
CA GLY A 3 6.96 -0.70 5.34
C GLY A 3 8.06 0.34 5.20
N ILE A 4 8.94 0.11 4.24
CA ILE A 4 10.01 1.01 3.85
C ILE A 4 10.12 1.00 2.32
N GLY A 5 10.47 2.13 1.73
CA GLY A 5 10.63 2.25 0.29
C GLY A 5 11.70 3.26 -0.09
N ILE A 6 12.19 3.11 -1.30
CA ILE A 6 13.08 4.06 -1.96
C ILE A 6 12.33 4.59 -3.17
N VAL A 7 12.35 5.90 -3.32
CA VAL A 7 11.70 6.60 -4.44
C VAL A 7 12.74 7.40 -5.21
N SER A 8 12.57 7.46 -6.52
CA SER A 8 13.32 8.32 -7.41
C SER A 8 12.36 9.18 -8.21
N TYR A 9 12.71 10.43 -8.41
CA TYR A 9 11.87 11.39 -9.14
C TYR A 9 12.54 11.83 -10.42
N LEU A 10 11.82 11.72 -11.53
CA LEU A 10 12.15 12.41 -12.77
C LEU A 10 11.37 13.71 -12.81
N ASN A 11 12.10 14.81 -12.75
CA ASN A 11 11.56 16.16 -12.80
C ASN A 11 11.76 16.75 -14.19
N PHE A 12 10.68 17.04 -14.90
CA PHE A 12 10.72 17.59 -16.26
C PHE A 12 11.04 19.10 -16.29
N SER A 13 10.97 19.78 -15.13
CA SER A 13 11.30 21.20 -15.03
C SER A 13 12.81 21.50 -15.07
N TYR A 14 13.65 20.49 -14.87
CA TYR A 14 15.10 20.58 -14.96
C TYR A 14 15.61 20.46 -16.40
N ASP A 15 15.21 21.37 -17.27
CA ASP A 15 15.81 21.46 -18.60
C ASP A 15 17.08 22.34 -18.52
N ARG A 16 18.26 21.74 -18.49
CA ARG A 16 19.56 22.44 -18.51
C ARG A 16 19.96 22.96 -19.90
N GLY A 17 19.05 22.99 -20.84
CA GLY A 17 19.30 23.51 -22.19
C GLY A 17 19.34 25.03 -22.18
N PHE A 18 20.47 25.62 -22.51
CA PHE A 18 20.59 27.01 -23.00
C PHE A 18 19.86 27.19 -24.34
N ASP A 19 18.82 26.44 -24.59
CA ASP A 19 18.08 26.49 -25.82
C ASP A 19 16.96 27.52 -25.65
N TYR A 20 17.11 28.71 -26.26
CA TYR A 20 16.12 29.79 -26.28
C TYR A 20 14.75 29.36 -26.83
N THR A 21 14.62 28.10 -27.27
CA THR A 21 13.41 27.50 -27.82
C THR A 21 12.64 26.60 -26.84
N SER A 22 13.20 26.26 -25.69
CA SER A 22 12.51 25.42 -24.69
C SER A 22 11.43 26.24 -23.98
N ARG A 23 10.20 26.18 -24.48
CA ARG A 23 9.06 26.77 -23.80
C ARG A 23 8.76 25.97 -22.52
N ASP A 24 8.69 26.66 -21.40
CA ASP A 24 8.09 26.10 -20.19
C ASP A 24 6.66 25.70 -20.50
N THR A 25 6.40 24.41 -20.46
CA THR A 25 5.04 23.89 -20.64
C THR A 25 4.43 23.66 -19.26
N TYR A 26 3.11 23.84 -19.16
CA TYR A 26 2.36 23.52 -17.95
C TYR A 26 2.70 22.12 -17.41
N PHE A 27 2.86 21.15 -18.32
CA PHE A 27 3.23 19.78 -17.93
C PHE A 27 4.58 19.73 -17.21
N LYS A 28 5.61 20.39 -17.72
CA LYS A 28 6.95 20.38 -17.10
C LYS A 28 6.94 20.99 -15.70
N ASP A 29 6.10 21.98 -15.45
CA ASP A 29 6.04 22.70 -14.19
C ASP A 29 5.10 22.10 -13.16
N HIS A 30 4.21 21.19 -13.57
CA HIS A 30 3.19 20.62 -12.68
C HIS A 30 3.24 19.10 -12.53
N PHE A 31 4.12 18.40 -13.27
CA PHE A 31 4.17 16.95 -13.22
C PHE A 31 5.57 16.42 -12.93
N LYS A 32 5.63 15.34 -12.13
CA LYS A 32 6.83 14.53 -11.90
C LYS A 32 6.48 13.06 -12.08
N VAL A 33 7.44 12.28 -12.56
CA VAL A 33 7.35 10.81 -12.52
C VAL A 33 8.08 10.32 -11.28
N ARG A 34 7.40 9.52 -10.48
CA ARG A 34 7.92 8.82 -9.31
C ARG A 34 8.11 7.36 -9.65
N SER A 35 9.34 6.86 -9.55
CA SER A 35 9.66 5.43 -9.56
C SER A 35 9.85 4.98 -8.12
N GLU A 36 9.37 3.79 -7.80
CA GLU A 36 9.38 3.30 -6.42
C GLU A 36 9.74 1.82 -6.35
N ILE A 37 10.56 1.48 -5.36
CA ILE A 37 10.73 0.13 -4.85
C ILE A 37 10.39 0.19 -3.37
N SER A 38 9.40 -0.59 -2.94
CA SER A 38 8.99 -0.63 -1.54
C SER A 38 8.74 -2.06 -1.06
N TRP A 39 8.90 -2.26 0.24
CA TRP A 39 8.56 -3.47 0.95
C TRP A 39 7.64 -3.13 2.11
N ASN A 40 6.66 -4.01 2.32
CA ASN A 40 5.73 -3.86 3.44
C ASN A 40 5.36 -5.20 4.08
N LYS A 41 4.98 -5.12 5.35
CA LYS A 41 4.44 -6.23 6.11
C LYS A 41 3.19 -5.77 6.86
N THR A 42 2.06 -6.39 6.55
CA THR A 42 0.77 -6.09 7.16
C THR A 42 0.28 -7.28 7.96
N LYS A 43 -0.15 -7.04 9.19
CA LYS A 43 -0.88 -8.01 10.00
C LYS A 43 -2.37 -7.81 9.79
N LEU A 44 -3.07 -8.90 9.58
CA LEU A 44 -4.48 -8.95 9.25
C LEU A 44 -5.23 -9.70 10.34
N GLU A 45 -6.36 -9.15 10.74
CA GLU A 45 -7.28 -9.72 11.72
C GLU A 45 -8.71 -9.40 11.29
N HIS A 46 -9.64 -10.26 11.65
CA HIS A 46 -11.05 -10.01 11.37
C HIS A 46 -11.64 -9.00 12.35
N PHE A 47 -12.41 -8.06 11.83
CA PHE A 47 -13.10 -7.02 12.59
C PHE A 47 -14.61 -7.05 12.37
N GLY A 48 -15.34 -6.40 13.30
CA GLY A 48 -16.77 -6.14 13.17
C GLY A 48 -17.65 -7.15 13.89
N ARG A 49 -18.94 -7.10 13.54
CA ARG A 49 -20.00 -7.80 14.28
C ARG A 49 -19.87 -9.32 14.39
N TRP A 50 -19.15 -9.95 13.43
CA TRP A 50 -19.01 -11.41 13.37
C TRP A 50 -17.99 -11.96 14.35
N VAL A 51 -17.02 -11.13 14.75
CA VAL A 51 -15.94 -11.45 15.69
C VAL A 51 -16.09 -10.73 17.03
N ASP A 52 -17.24 -10.12 17.30
CA ASP A 52 -17.53 -9.44 18.56
C ASP A 52 -17.32 -10.38 19.75
N PRO A 53 -16.63 -9.94 20.83
CA PRO A 53 -16.35 -10.75 22.00
C PRO A 53 -17.60 -11.37 22.66
N SER A 54 -18.77 -10.70 22.54
CA SER A 54 -20.05 -11.20 23.04
C SER A 54 -20.55 -12.45 22.31
N LYS A 55 -20.05 -12.70 21.08
CA LYS A 55 -20.44 -13.87 20.30
C LYS A 55 -19.67 -15.11 20.74
N THR A 56 -20.42 -16.10 21.23
CA THR A 56 -19.88 -17.34 21.79
C THR A 56 -19.96 -18.54 20.84
N THR A 57 -20.48 -18.34 19.61
CA THR A 57 -20.56 -19.42 18.61
C THR A 57 -19.18 -19.88 18.20
N GLU A 58 -19.03 -21.17 17.89
CA GLU A 58 -17.74 -21.73 17.46
C GLU A 58 -17.17 -21.04 16.21
N ASN A 59 -18.02 -20.69 15.25
CA ASN A 59 -17.61 -19.95 14.07
C ASN A 59 -17.06 -18.55 14.39
N SER A 60 -17.67 -17.85 15.35
CA SER A 60 -17.13 -16.53 15.77
C SER A 60 -15.79 -16.65 16.47
N LYS A 61 -15.58 -17.74 17.24
CA LYS A 61 -14.29 -18.02 17.89
C LYS A 61 -13.22 -18.39 16.85
N ARG A 62 -13.58 -19.20 15.83
CA ARG A 62 -12.67 -19.55 14.71
C ARG A 62 -12.20 -18.31 13.97
N LEU A 63 -13.13 -17.44 13.54
CA LEU A 63 -12.77 -16.18 12.87
C LEU A 63 -11.92 -15.26 13.75
N ARG A 64 -12.23 -15.17 15.05
CA ARG A 64 -11.48 -14.34 15.99
C ARG A 64 -10.05 -14.85 16.19
N GLY A 65 -9.86 -16.17 16.19
CA GLY A 65 -8.56 -16.80 16.30
C GLY A 65 -7.71 -16.70 15.05
N GLN A 66 -8.32 -16.47 13.89
CA GLN A 66 -7.61 -16.43 12.61
C GLN A 66 -6.80 -15.14 12.45
N LYS A 67 -5.56 -15.29 12.00
CA LYS A 67 -4.61 -14.21 11.78
C LYS A 67 -3.91 -14.40 10.45
N GLY A 68 -3.72 -13.30 9.74
CA GLY A 68 -2.97 -13.27 8.50
C GLY A 68 -1.74 -12.36 8.59
N VAL A 69 -0.77 -12.63 7.74
CA VAL A 69 0.37 -11.74 7.51
C VAL A 69 0.58 -11.66 6.00
N ALA A 70 0.46 -10.47 5.44
CA ALA A 70 0.83 -10.20 4.06
C ALA A 70 2.19 -9.48 4.03
N LYS A 71 3.10 -9.97 3.18
CA LYS A 71 4.42 -9.37 2.91
C LYS A 71 4.47 -9.06 1.43
N ASN A 72 4.69 -7.80 1.07
CA ASN A 72 4.68 -7.35 -0.31
C ASN A 72 5.98 -6.63 -0.65
N VAL A 73 6.44 -6.83 -1.88
CA VAL A 73 7.48 -6.02 -2.54
C VAL A 73 6.85 -5.41 -3.76
N ASP A 74 6.89 -4.10 -3.86
CA ASP A 74 6.28 -3.34 -4.95
C ASP A 74 7.36 -2.68 -5.80
N LEU A 75 7.19 -2.78 -7.12
CA LEU A 75 7.93 -2.03 -8.14
C LEU A 75 6.94 -1.15 -8.87
N GLY A 76 7.09 0.16 -8.79
CA GLY A 76 6.04 1.04 -9.26
C GLY A 76 6.50 2.28 -10.01
N LEU A 77 5.58 2.77 -10.84
CA LEU A 77 5.66 4.07 -11.52
C LEU A 77 4.37 4.83 -11.25
N GLN A 78 4.52 6.09 -10.85
CA GLN A 78 3.39 6.98 -10.58
C GLN A 78 3.65 8.33 -11.24
N LEU A 79 2.60 8.96 -11.76
CA LEU A 79 2.60 10.35 -12.17
C LEU A 79 2.07 11.18 -11.01
N GLU A 80 2.86 12.15 -10.56
CA GLU A 80 2.47 13.12 -9.53
C GLU A 80 2.09 14.43 -10.19
N PHE A 81 0.95 14.98 -9.81
CA PHE A 81 0.47 16.30 -10.23
C PHE A 81 0.54 17.28 -9.06
N TYR A 82 1.11 18.44 -9.32
CA TYR A 82 1.26 19.56 -8.40
C TYR A 82 0.38 20.73 -8.87
N PRO A 83 -0.61 21.17 -8.07
CA PRO A 83 -1.44 22.33 -8.45
C PRO A 83 -0.66 23.65 -8.42
N PHE A 84 0.45 23.70 -7.68
CA PHE A 84 1.37 24.85 -7.66
C PHE A 84 2.62 24.56 -8.50
N SER A 85 3.23 25.63 -9.01
CA SER A 85 4.46 25.54 -9.79
C SER A 85 5.56 24.80 -8.99
N ILE A 86 6.15 23.80 -9.62
CA ILE A 86 7.31 23.07 -9.06
C ILE A 86 8.51 24.00 -8.94
N LYS A 87 8.70 24.90 -9.91
CA LYS A 87 9.80 25.86 -9.89
C LYS A 87 9.67 26.82 -8.70
N ASP A 88 8.47 27.37 -8.48
CA ASP A 88 8.24 28.28 -7.36
C ASP A 88 8.50 27.59 -6.03
N PHE A 89 8.06 26.33 -5.89
CA PHE A 89 8.34 25.52 -4.71
C PHE A 89 9.86 25.30 -4.50
N GLU A 90 10.62 25.12 -5.54
CA GLU A 90 12.09 25.00 -5.47
C GLU A 90 12.74 26.30 -4.92
N TYR A 91 12.14 27.45 -5.19
CA TYR A 91 12.58 28.76 -4.67
C TYR A 91 11.93 29.15 -3.34
N PHE A 92 11.32 28.19 -2.61
CA PHE A 92 10.67 28.38 -1.30
C PHE A 92 9.38 29.23 -1.32
N VAL A 93 8.70 29.36 -2.44
CA VAL A 93 7.45 30.11 -2.58
C VAL A 93 6.41 29.28 -3.34
N PRO A 94 5.50 28.58 -2.66
CA PRO A 94 5.32 28.39 -1.21
C PRO A 94 6.25 27.30 -0.62
N ARG A 95 6.38 27.23 0.71
CA ARG A 95 7.12 26.13 1.40
C ARG A 95 6.37 24.81 1.45
N LEU A 96 5.07 24.85 1.23
CA LEU A 96 4.19 23.68 1.19
C LEU A 96 3.71 23.48 -0.26
N SER A 97 3.86 22.27 -0.77
CA SER A 97 3.38 21.88 -2.10
C SER A 97 2.52 20.64 -2.00
N PRO A 98 1.18 20.76 -2.09
CA PRO A 98 0.30 19.61 -2.18
C PRO A 98 0.48 18.91 -3.51
N PHE A 99 0.18 17.60 -3.53
CA PHE A 99 0.19 16.81 -4.75
C PHE A 99 -0.85 15.69 -4.71
N VAL A 100 -1.21 15.21 -5.87
CA VAL A 100 -1.93 13.96 -6.06
C VAL A 100 -1.13 13.08 -7.00
N SER A 101 -1.21 11.76 -6.83
CA SER A 101 -0.55 10.81 -7.71
C SER A 101 -1.46 9.69 -8.13
N LEU A 102 -1.17 9.15 -9.31
CA LEU A 102 -1.80 7.94 -9.85
C LEU A 102 -0.74 7.12 -10.57
N GLY A 103 -0.78 5.79 -10.39
CA GLY A 103 0.18 4.93 -11.04
C GLY A 103 -0.12 3.45 -10.90
N LEU A 104 0.80 2.65 -11.40
CA LEU A 104 0.73 1.20 -11.37
C LEU A 104 1.95 0.64 -10.65
N HIS A 105 1.72 -0.35 -9.81
CA HIS A 105 2.76 -1.15 -9.19
C HIS A 105 2.64 -2.60 -9.64
N TYR A 106 3.78 -3.25 -9.83
CA TYR A 106 3.90 -4.69 -9.91
C TYR A 106 4.31 -5.20 -8.53
N THR A 107 3.42 -6.00 -7.93
CA THR A 107 3.53 -6.42 -6.55
C THR A 107 3.87 -7.91 -6.50
N PHE A 108 4.95 -8.26 -5.82
CA PHE A 108 5.25 -9.61 -5.37
C PHE A 108 4.74 -9.76 -3.95
N PHE A 109 3.87 -10.71 -3.72
CA PHE A 109 3.28 -10.94 -2.41
C PHE A 109 3.60 -12.32 -1.85
N SER A 110 3.60 -12.44 -0.54
CA SER A 110 3.66 -13.69 0.19
C SER A 110 2.75 -13.58 1.41
N SER A 111 1.74 -14.45 1.49
CA SER A 111 0.80 -14.49 2.59
C SER A 111 1.08 -15.66 3.54
N GLU A 112 0.81 -15.45 4.80
CA GLU A 112 0.84 -16.47 5.86
C GLU A 112 -0.50 -16.39 6.61
N VAL A 113 -1.15 -17.53 6.84
CA VAL A 113 -2.40 -17.61 7.57
C VAL A 113 -2.23 -18.58 8.72
N SER A 114 -2.72 -18.21 9.89
CA SER A 114 -2.59 -18.99 11.12
C SER A 114 -3.79 -18.81 12.02
N THR A 115 -3.96 -19.67 13.03
CA THR A 115 -5.03 -19.53 14.00
C THR A 115 -4.54 -19.80 15.42
N THR A 116 -5.14 -19.09 16.38
CA THR A 116 -5.00 -19.36 17.81
C THR A 116 -6.23 -20.11 18.37
N TYR A 117 -7.20 -20.45 17.50
CA TYR A 117 -8.39 -21.17 17.91
C TYR A 117 -8.07 -22.58 18.40
N ALA A 118 -8.82 -23.04 19.42
CA ALA A 118 -8.71 -24.37 20.03
C ALA A 118 -7.31 -24.70 20.61
N ASN A 119 -6.42 -23.74 20.69
CA ASN A 119 -5.11 -23.95 21.29
C ASN A 119 -5.15 -23.55 22.77
N PRO A 120 -4.83 -24.45 23.72
CA PRO A 120 -4.80 -24.12 25.12
C PRO A 120 -3.69 -23.12 25.48
N ASP A 121 -2.64 -23.03 24.65
CA ASP A 121 -1.59 -22.02 24.74
C ASP A 121 -1.88 -20.87 23.78
N PRO A 122 -2.18 -19.65 24.28
CA PRO A 122 -2.45 -18.49 23.40
C PRO A 122 -1.27 -18.08 22.52
N SER A 123 -0.06 -18.56 22.81
CA SER A 123 1.14 -18.30 22.01
C SER A 123 1.35 -19.34 20.89
N ALA A 124 0.68 -20.49 20.97
CA ALA A 124 0.81 -21.53 19.99
C ALA A 124 -0.04 -21.21 18.73
N ILE A 125 0.54 -21.49 17.59
CA ILE A 125 -0.05 -21.21 16.28
C ILE A 125 -0.49 -22.53 15.68
N GLY A 126 -1.78 -22.63 15.35
CA GLY A 126 -2.37 -23.77 14.66
C GLY A 126 -2.55 -23.53 13.17
N ASP A 127 -2.79 -24.62 12.43
CA ASP A 127 -3.14 -24.58 11.02
C ASP A 127 -4.63 -24.22 10.86
N VAL A 128 -4.92 -23.23 10.04
CA VAL A 128 -6.30 -22.82 9.71
C VAL A 128 -7.00 -23.89 8.86
N LEU A 129 -6.25 -24.65 8.08
CA LEU A 129 -6.77 -25.68 7.16
C LEU A 129 -7.23 -26.95 7.89
N ASP A 130 -6.88 -27.14 9.15
CA ASP A 130 -7.43 -28.22 9.96
C ASP A 130 -8.95 -28.08 10.05
N ALA A 131 -9.68 -29.19 9.80
CA ALA A 131 -11.15 -29.21 9.78
C ALA A 131 -11.79 -28.66 11.08
N SER A 132 -11.12 -28.82 12.23
CA SER A 132 -11.54 -28.27 13.51
C SER A 132 -11.42 -26.74 13.58
N ASN A 133 -10.49 -26.15 12.82
CA ASN A 133 -10.14 -24.73 12.86
C ASN A 133 -10.78 -23.94 11.73
N PHE A 134 -11.09 -24.64 10.61
CA PHE A 134 -11.63 -24.00 9.41
C PHE A 134 -13.02 -23.39 9.66
N TYR A 135 -13.23 -22.19 9.13
CA TYR A 135 -14.53 -21.54 9.23
C TYR A 135 -15.55 -22.20 8.30
N SER A 136 -16.58 -22.84 8.89
CA SER A 136 -17.48 -23.75 8.18
C SER A 136 -18.38 -23.13 7.10
N LEU A 137 -18.45 -21.79 7.03
CA LEU A 137 -19.22 -21.08 6.00
C LEU A 137 -18.41 -20.70 4.77
N TRP A 138 -17.10 -20.92 4.78
CA TRP A 138 -16.25 -20.70 3.62
C TRP A 138 -16.16 -21.95 2.76
N ASP A 139 -15.98 -21.75 1.46
CA ASP A 139 -15.76 -22.84 0.55
C ASP A 139 -14.36 -23.47 0.78
N PRO A 140 -14.21 -24.78 0.57
CA PRO A 140 -12.90 -25.42 0.56
C PRO A 140 -11.96 -24.73 -0.44
N GLY A 141 -10.74 -24.41 -0.02
CA GLY A 141 -9.77 -23.69 -0.84
C GLY A 141 -9.84 -22.15 -0.74
N SER A 142 -10.72 -21.59 0.10
CA SER A 142 -10.80 -20.14 0.35
C SER A 142 -9.59 -19.57 1.07
N VAL A 143 -8.83 -20.41 1.75
CA VAL A 143 -7.59 -20.04 2.47
C VAL A 143 -6.43 -20.74 1.77
N ASP A 144 -5.46 -19.93 1.33
CA ASP A 144 -4.26 -20.44 0.68
C ASP A 144 -3.09 -19.48 0.95
N ALA A 145 -2.24 -19.88 1.89
CA ALA A 145 -1.01 -19.18 2.21
C ALA A 145 0.02 -19.43 1.12
N ARG A 146 0.07 -18.54 0.14
CA ARG A 146 0.94 -18.67 -1.05
C ARG A 146 1.72 -17.41 -1.35
N SER A 147 2.75 -17.57 -2.17
CA SER A 147 3.45 -16.47 -2.82
C SER A 147 2.98 -16.32 -4.25
N GLY A 148 2.93 -15.08 -4.73
CA GLY A 148 2.52 -14.79 -6.10
C GLY A 148 2.90 -13.36 -6.51
N ASN A 149 2.36 -12.95 -7.63
CA ASN A 149 2.51 -11.58 -8.12
C ASN A 149 1.20 -11.08 -8.71
N THR A 150 1.03 -9.77 -8.70
CA THR A 150 -0.13 -9.10 -9.29
C THR A 150 0.22 -7.67 -9.67
N LEU A 151 -0.60 -7.07 -10.52
CA LEU A 151 -0.60 -5.62 -10.70
C LEU A 151 -1.48 -4.97 -9.64
N SER A 152 -1.17 -3.74 -9.30
CA SER A 152 -2.03 -2.90 -8.46
C SER A 152 -2.12 -1.48 -8.98
N LEU A 153 -3.27 -0.87 -8.79
CA LEU A 153 -3.50 0.55 -9.02
C LEU A 153 -3.18 1.29 -7.73
N VAL A 154 -2.39 2.34 -7.84
CA VAL A 154 -1.97 3.15 -6.68
C VAL A 154 -2.37 4.58 -6.89
N SER A 155 -2.97 5.19 -5.88
CA SER A 155 -3.28 6.62 -5.84
C SER A 155 -2.85 7.21 -4.50
N SER A 156 -2.36 8.44 -4.52
CA SER A 156 -1.98 9.14 -3.28
C SER A 156 -2.44 10.60 -3.31
N VAL A 157 -2.66 11.12 -2.12
CA VAL A 157 -2.78 12.55 -1.86
C VAL A 157 -1.78 12.92 -0.78
N GLY A 158 -1.00 13.97 -1.00
CA GLY A 158 0.06 14.31 -0.06
C GLY A 158 0.50 15.75 -0.14
N VAL A 159 1.50 16.05 0.67
CA VAL A 159 2.11 17.36 0.75
C VAL A 159 3.62 17.21 0.91
N ARG A 160 4.37 18.08 0.26
CA ARG A 160 5.81 18.27 0.48
C ARG A 160 6.04 19.57 1.24
N TYR A 161 6.97 19.51 2.17
CA TYR A 161 7.45 20.67 2.91
C TYR A 161 8.92 20.89 2.63
N LYS A 162 9.27 22.07 2.13
CA LYS A 162 10.63 22.48 1.80
C LYS A 162 11.42 22.78 3.07
N LEU A 163 12.40 21.95 3.40
CA LEU A 163 13.30 22.17 4.54
C LEU A 163 14.42 23.15 4.17
N ASN A 164 15.09 22.87 3.06
CA ASN A 164 16.16 23.68 2.50
C ASN A 164 16.28 23.40 0.99
N LYS A 165 17.30 23.96 0.33
CA LYS A 165 17.48 23.82 -1.13
C LYS A 165 17.62 22.36 -1.59
N MET A 166 18.13 21.49 -0.73
CA MET A 166 18.48 20.11 -1.07
C MET A 166 17.52 19.08 -0.49
N ASN A 167 16.58 19.48 0.39
CA ASN A 167 15.81 18.51 1.14
C ASN A 167 14.35 18.95 1.34
N ASP A 168 13.45 17.97 1.19
CA ASP A 168 12.03 18.09 1.52
C ASP A 168 11.61 16.99 2.49
N LEU A 169 10.57 17.27 3.26
CA LEU A 169 9.75 16.25 3.92
C LEU A 169 8.50 16.00 3.08
N MET A 170 8.07 14.76 3.04
CA MET A 170 6.85 14.34 2.37
C MET A 170 5.94 13.61 3.37
N LEU A 171 4.66 13.93 3.30
CA LEU A 171 3.60 13.18 3.96
C LEU A 171 2.55 12.84 2.90
N ASP A 172 2.21 11.57 2.73
CA ASP A 172 1.13 11.17 1.82
C ASP A 172 0.24 10.07 2.41
N LEU A 173 -1.04 10.11 2.05
CA LEU A 173 -2.00 9.05 2.25
C LEU A 173 -2.18 8.34 0.91
N ARG A 174 -1.88 7.02 0.89
CA ARG A 174 -1.88 6.18 -0.30
C ARG A 174 -2.94 5.10 -0.20
N GLY A 175 -3.73 4.97 -1.25
CA GLY A 175 -4.57 3.82 -1.51
C GLY A 175 -3.94 2.92 -2.58
N GLN A 176 -3.91 1.63 -2.35
CA GLN A 176 -3.44 0.62 -3.30
C GLN A 176 -4.50 -0.45 -3.45
N TYR A 177 -4.96 -0.68 -4.68
CA TYR A 177 -5.94 -1.69 -5.05
C TYR A 177 -5.25 -2.77 -5.86
N TYR A 178 -5.22 -4.00 -5.36
CA TYR A 178 -4.61 -5.14 -6.02
C TYR A 178 -5.59 -5.77 -7.00
N PHE A 179 -5.12 -6.23 -8.16
CA PHE A 179 -5.94 -6.99 -9.11
C PHE A 179 -5.95 -8.49 -8.78
N SER A 180 -5.82 -8.82 -7.51
CA SER A 180 -5.86 -10.17 -6.95
C SER A 180 -6.55 -10.14 -5.59
N ASP A 181 -7.26 -11.22 -5.28
CA ASP A 181 -7.93 -11.48 -3.99
C ASP A 181 -7.13 -12.50 -3.15
N TRP A 182 -5.82 -12.62 -3.39
CA TRP A 182 -4.94 -13.59 -2.74
C TRP A 182 -3.77 -12.95 -1.99
N VAL A 183 -3.71 -11.63 -1.96
CA VAL A 183 -2.58 -10.92 -1.35
C VAL A 183 -2.57 -11.10 0.16
N ASP A 184 -3.74 -11.26 0.76
CA ASP A 184 -3.91 -11.55 2.19
C ASP A 184 -3.97 -13.06 2.52
N GLY A 185 -4.05 -13.95 1.50
CA GLY A 185 -4.16 -15.39 1.64
C GLY A 185 -5.59 -15.89 1.84
N LEU A 186 -6.59 -15.05 1.61
CA LEU A 186 -7.99 -15.36 1.81
C LEU A 186 -8.84 -14.95 0.60
N ASN A 187 -9.41 -15.91 -0.11
CA ASN A 187 -10.34 -15.68 -1.21
C ASN A 187 -11.64 -16.44 -0.95
N HIS A 188 -12.47 -15.91 -0.06
CA HIS A 188 -13.77 -16.52 0.22
C HIS A 188 -14.78 -16.11 -0.85
N GLN A 189 -15.14 -17.00 -1.74
CA GLN A 189 -16.09 -16.80 -2.85
C GLN A 189 -17.55 -16.55 -2.40
N LEU A 190 -17.74 -15.85 -1.29
CA LEU A 190 -19.07 -15.50 -0.79
C LEU A 190 -19.70 -14.40 -1.66
N PRO A 191 -21.02 -14.48 -1.99
CA PRO A 191 -21.67 -13.53 -2.89
C PRO A 191 -21.58 -12.06 -2.47
N PHE A 192 -21.40 -11.80 -1.18
CA PHE A 192 -21.34 -10.47 -0.58
C PHE A 192 -19.92 -9.97 -0.33
N ASN A 193 -18.90 -10.76 -0.67
CA ASN A 193 -17.48 -10.37 -0.52
C ASN A 193 -16.61 -11.00 -1.62
N LYS A 194 -16.72 -10.46 -2.81
CA LYS A 194 -15.95 -10.85 -4.01
C LYS A 194 -15.06 -9.69 -4.48
N ASN A 195 -14.60 -8.85 -3.55
CA ASN A 195 -13.79 -7.70 -3.88
C ASN A 195 -12.30 -8.07 -3.71
N ASN A 196 -11.50 -7.62 -4.64
CA ASN A 196 -10.05 -7.73 -4.54
C ASN A 196 -9.50 -7.00 -3.32
N ASP A 197 -8.29 -7.39 -2.92
CA ASP A 197 -7.58 -6.78 -1.80
C ASP A 197 -7.23 -5.32 -2.04
N TRP A 198 -7.22 -4.55 -0.97
CA TRP A 198 -6.78 -3.17 -0.99
C TRP A 198 -6.03 -2.81 0.29
N LEU A 199 -5.20 -1.78 0.22
CA LEU A 199 -4.36 -1.35 1.32
C LEU A 199 -4.32 0.17 1.40
N LEU A 200 -4.42 0.70 2.62
CA LEU A 200 -4.29 2.12 2.90
C LEU A 200 -3.02 2.37 3.72
N TRP A 201 -2.22 3.35 3.30
CA TRP A 201 -0.96 3.71 3.91
C TRP A 201 -0.89 5.18 4.29
N LEU A 202 -0.25 5.46 5.42
CA LEU A 202 0.30 6.78 5.71
C LEU A 202 1.81 6.71 5.56
N ASN A 203 2.36 7.46 4.60
CA ASN A 203 3.78 7.52 4.32
C ASN A 203 4.38 8.82 4.84
N VAL A 204 5.56 8.69 5.45
CA VAL A 204 6.44 9.82 5.77
C VAL A 204 7.73 9.61 5.01
N GLY A 205 8.13 10.58 4.21
CA GLY A 205 9.31 10.51 3.35
C GLY A 205 10.28 11.67 3.58
N TYR A 206 11.56 11.38 3.38
CA TYR A 206 12.62 12.38 3.29
C TYR A 206 13.20 12.34 1.89
N ILE A 207 13.19 13.48 1.20
CA ILE A 207 13.63 13.61 -0.18
C ILE A 207 14.92 14.42 -0.20
N PHE A 208 15.92 13.87 -0.86
CA PHE A 208 17.20 14.53 -1.10
C PHE A 208 17.38 14.79 -2.60
N TYR A 209 17.80 16.01 -2.96
CA TYR A 209 18.10 16.39 -4.33
C TYR A 209 19.60 16.28 -4.59
N PHE A 210 19.96 15.52 -5.62
CA PHE A 210 21.32 15.48 -6.13
C PHE A 210 21.54 16.63 -7.12
N ASN A 211 22.64 17.37 -6.95
CA ASN A 211 23.06 18.42 -7.86
C ASN A 211 23.94 17.87 -8.96
#